data_190ac241421011d17633c553a908b2df
#
_entry.id   190ac241421011d17633c553a908b2df
#
_cell.length_a   1.000
_cell.length_b   1.000
_cell.length_c   1.000
_cell.angle_alpha   90.00
_cell.angle_beta   90.00
_cell.angle_gamma   90.00
#
_symmetry.space_group_name_H-M   'P 1'
#
loop_
_entity.id
_entity.type
_entity.pdbx_description
1 polymer ?
#
loop_
_entity_poly.entity_id
_entity_poly.type
_entity_poly.pdbx_seq_one_letter_code
_entity_poly.pdbx_strand_id
1 'polypeptide(L)'
;DEHVGRIVQALKDCGVYDNTLIVFTSDHGVCMGGHGVEGKNVFYEESMRIPMICCWKDKLHPQKSDLPMAFADLYPTLLSLMGMEAQIPASVQTHNWGPLLLNEEIQTPEEAFQPYYFCVPSDSTSGRRGIRTARYTYVTEVEEGQPTHVWLYDRLHDPSQLHNLAESQPALCDSLKRTLSSWLEQTHDPFEKYLKP
;
A
#
# COMPACT_ATOMS: atom_id res chain seq x y z
N ASP A 1 12.38 -4.21 18.92
CA ASP A 1 12.24 -3.05 19.79
C ASP A 1 13.59 -2.63 20.41
N GLU A 2 14.30 -3.51 21.14
CA GLU A 2 15.58 -3.20 21.78
C GLU A 2 16.63 -2.64 20.79
N HIS A 3 16.79 -3.24 19.62
CA HIS A 3 17.76 -2.77 18.63
C HIS A 3 17.40 -1.40 18.05
N VAL A 4 16.13 -1.10 17.86
CA VAL A 4 15.68 0.26 17.47
C VAL A 4 16.05 1.26 18.56
N GLY A 5 15.82 0.92 19.83
CA GLY A 5 16.23 1.75 20.97
C GLY A 5 17.73 2.02 20.99
N ARG A 6 18.57 1.02 20.71
CA ARG A 6 20.04 1.17 20.63
C ARG A 6 20.46 2.09 19.49
N ILE A 7 19.83 2.02 18.33
CA ILE A 7 20.10 2.91 17.19
C ILE A 7 19.74 4.35 17.57
N VAL A 8 18.56 4.57 18.14
CA VAL A 8 18.13 5.90 18.60
C VAL A 8 19.07 6.47 19.66
N GLN A 9 19.54 5.63 20.60
CA GLN A 9 20.51 6.07 21.61
C GLN A 9 21.84 6.47 20.99
N ALA A 10 22.36 5.70 20.02
CA ALA A 10 23.58 6.03 19.31
C ALA A 10 23.49 7.39 18.58
N LEU A 11 22.34 7.68 17.94
CA LEU A 11 22.11 8.99 17.32
C LEU A 11 22.16 10.14 18.34
N LYS A 12 21.61 9.93 19.54
CA LYS A 12 21.68 10.90 20.65
C LYS A 12 23.10 11.09 21.16
N ASP A 13 23.84 10.00 21.37
CA ASP A 13 25.23 10.03 21.85
C ASP A 13 26.17 10.72 20.85
N CYS A 14 25.87 10.60 19.54
CA CYS A 14 26.59 11.31 18.48
C CYS A 14 26.12 12.76 18.29
N GLY A 15 25.10 13.23 19.00
CA GLY A 15 24.57 14.60 18.88
C GLY A 15 23.88 14.92 17.55
N VAL A 16 23.47 13.91 16.79
CA VAL A 16 22.82 14.09 15.48
C VAL A 16 21.31 13.76 15.46
N TYR A 17 20.78 13.29 16.59
CA TYR A 17 19.39 12.87 16.70
C TYR A 17 18.39 13.94 16.26
N ASP A 18 18.62 15.20 16.65
CA ASP A 18 17.69 16.32 16.39
C ASP A 18 17.60 16.65 14.89
N ASN A 19 18.64 16.34 14.11
CA ASN A 19 18.67 16.54 12.66
C ASN A 19 18.59 15.21 11.86
N THR A 20 17.98 14.18 12.44
CA THR A 20 17.82 12.87 11.79
C THR A 20 16.36 12.54 11.64
N LEU A 21 15.91 12.34 10.40
CA LEU A 21 14.63 11.70 10.10
C LEU A 21 14.78 10.18 10.28
N ILE A 22 14.07 9.63 11.24
CA ILE A 22 14.02 8.18 11.50
C ILE A 22 12.74 7.63 10.88
N VAL A 23 12.89 6.62 10.04
CA VAL A 23 11.77 5.91 9.41
C VAL A 23 11.85 4.43 9.76
N PHE A 24 10.79 3.91 10.38
CA PHE A 24 10.64 2.49 10.65
C PHE A 24 9.54 1.94 9.76
N THR A 25 9.88 1.03 8.87
CA THR A 25 8.98 0.39 7.94
C THR A 25 9.51 -1.00 7.53
N SER A 26 8.81 -1.67 6.64
CA SER A 26 9.23 -2.92 5.99
C SER A 26 8.97 -2.82 4.49
N ASP A 27 9.65 -3.63 3.69
CA ASP A 27 9.41 -3.78 2.25
C ASP A 27 8.08 -4.50 1.97
N HIS A 28 7.77 -5.52 2.75
CA HIS A 28 6.53 -6.31 2.68
C HIS A 28 6.26 -6.97 4.04
N GLY A 29 5.06 -7.50 4.19
CA GLY A 29 4.72 -8.41 5.26
C GLY A 29 5.00 -9.88 4.88
N VAL A 30 4.57 -10.80 5.73
CA VAL A 30 4.75 -12.25 5.51
C VAL A 30 3.57 -13.00 6.16
N CYS A 31 2.98 -13.93 5.42
CA CYS A 31 2.03 -14.88 5.99
C CYS A 31 2.80 -16.01 6.69
N MET A 32 2.47 -16.23 7.95
CA MET A 32 3.08 -17.26 8.81
C MET A 32 2.10 -18.41 9.09
N GLY A 33 1.48 -18.94 8.03
CA GLY A 33 0.45 -19.97 8.10
C GLY A 33 -0.98 -19.47 8.02
N GLY A 34 -1.22 -18.15 8.10
CA GLY A 34 -2.51 -17.56 7.82
C GLY A 34 -2.96 -17.89 6.38
N HIS A 35 -4.27 -18.11 6.18
CA HIS A 35 -4.84 -18.53 4.89
C HIS A 35 -4.23 -19.83 4.30
N GLY A 36 -3.55 -20.65 5.12
CA GLY A 36 -2.82 -21.83 4.65
C GLY A 36 -1.57 -21.50 3.82
N VAL A 37 -1.08 -20.26 3.91
CA VAL A 37 0.07 -19.75 3.14
C VAL A 37 1.25 -19.49 4.06
N GLU A 38 2.43 -19.99 3.70
CA GLU A 38 3.70 -19.58 4.28
C GLU A 38 4.48 -18.78 3.24
N GLY A 39 4.78 -17.50 3.56
CA GLY A 39 5.54 -16.62 2.69
C GLY A 39 4.83 -15.32 2.31
N LYS A 40 5.26 -14.78 1.20
CA LYS A 40 4.79 -13.50 0.64
C LYS A 40 4.32 -13.69 -0.81
N ASN A 41 4.09 -12.62 -1.55
CA ASN A 41 3.54 -12.63 -2.91
C ASN A 41 2.07 -13.09 -2.96
N VAL A 42 1.32 -12.70 -1.94
CA VAL A 42 -0.12 -12.86 -1.85
C VAL A 42 -0.78 -11.53 -1.49
N PHE A 43 -2.07 -11.44 -1.71
CA PHE A 43 -2.83 -10.18 -1.54
C PHE A 43 -3.43 -9.98 -0.14
N TYR A 44 -3.14 -10.88 0.80
CA TYR A 44 -3.62 -10.76 2.17
C TYR A 44 -2.91 -9.66 2.95
N GLU A 45 -3.61 -9.05 3.92
CA GLU A 45 -3.07 -7.95 4.74
C GLU A 45 -1.75 -8.32 5.43
N GLU A 46 -1.57 -9.58 5.84
CA GLU A 46 -0.32 -10.08 6.44
C GLU A 46 0.89 -9.94 5.50
N SER A 47 0.67 -9.98 4.19
CA SER A 47 1.70 -9.78 3.17
C SER A 47 1.76 -8.35 2.65
N MET A 48 0.62 -7.66 2.54
CA MET A 48 0.50 -6.38 1.88
C MET A 48 0.63 -5.18 2.83
N ARG A 49 0.18 -5.32 4.08
CA ARG A 49 0.19 -4.24 5.04
C ARG A 49 1.51 -4.20 5.80
N ILE A 50 2.22 -3.10 5.68
CA ILE A 50 3.48 -2.85 6.37
C ILE A 50 3.34 -1.75 7.43
N PRO A 51 4.17 -1.77 8.48
CA PRO A 51 4.22 -0.67 9.43
C PRO A 51 4.83 0.58 8.79
N MET A 52 4.42 1.75 9.26
CA MET A 52 5.05 3.02 8.91
C MET A 52 5.09 3.92 10.14
N ILE A 53 6.29 4.23 10.61
CA ILE A 53 6.53 5.18 11.70
C ILE A 53 7.60 6.15 11.25
N CYS A 54 7.29 7.45 11.28
CA CYS A 54 8.24 8.52 11.04
C CYS A 54 8.46 9.30 12.32
N CYS A 55 9.71 9.60 12.62
CA CYS A 55 10.09 10.43 13.75
C CYS A 55 11.18 11.42 13.32
N TRP A 56 10.90 12.71 13.53
CA TRP A 56 11.88 13.78 13.37
C TRP A 56 11.62 14.81 14.44
N LYS A 57 12.53 14.94 15.36
CA LYS A 57 12.39 15.86 16.49
C LYS A 57 12.12 17.28 16.00
N ASP A 58 11.14 17.94 16.62
CA ASP A 58 10.72 19.32 16.35
C ASP A 58 10.25 19.59 14.88
N LYS A 59 10.12 18.55 14.07
CA LYS A 59 9.65 18.64 12.67
C LYS A 59 8.36 17.88 12.44
N LEU A 60 8.22 16.68 13.01
CA LEU A 60 7.03 15.86 12.92
C LEU A 60 6.30 15.82 14.25
N HIS A 61 5.00 16.09 14.22
CA HIS A 61 4.14 16.09 15.40
C HIS A 61 3.73 14.66 15.77
N PRO A 62 3.74 14.28 17.08
CA PRO A 62 3.28 12.97 17.53
C PRO A 62 1.77 12.79 17.25
N GLN A 63 1.43 11.95 16.29
CA GLN A 63 0.05 11.69 15.90
C GLN A 63 -0.10 10.30 15.27
N LYS A 64 -1.34 9.83 15.15
CA LYS A 64 -1.72 8.67 14.35
C LYS A 64 -2.56 9.16 13.18
N SER A 65 -2.35 8.57 12.02
CA SER A 65 -3.09 8.91 10.81
C SER A 65 -3.58 7.63 10.12
N ASP A 66 -4.77 7.71 9.54
CA ASP A 66 -5.33 6.70 8.64
C ASP A 66 -5.00 6.99 7.17
N LEU A 67 -4.05 7.90 6.91
CA LEU A 67 -3.57 8.20 5.57
C LEU A 67 -3.08 6.91 4.89
N PRO A 68 -3.74 6.46 3.83
CA PRO A 68 -3.28 5.31 3.06
C PRO A 68 -2.05 5.72 2.25
N MET A 69 -0.95 5.01 2.47
CA MET A 69 0.29 5.20 1.72
C MET A 69 0.67 3.90 1.02
N ALA A 70 1.03 4.00 -0.26
CA ALA A 70 1.69 2.92 -0.96
C ALA A 70 3.20 2.96 -0.71
N PHE A 71 3.88 1.81 -0.82
CA PHE A 71 5.34 1.77 -0.68
C PHE A 71 6.04 2.71 -1.69
N ALA A 72 5.48 2.85 -2.88
CA ALA A 72 6.00 3.75 -3.90
C ALA A 72 5.96 5.23 -3.50
N ASP A 73 5.06 5.63 -2.60
CA ASP A 73 4.94 7.01 -2.12
C ASP A 73 6.11 7.40 -1.19
N LEU A 74 6.85 6.41 -0.64
CA LEU A 74 7.96 6.69 0.27
C LEU A 74 9.04 7.57 -0.36
N TYR A 75 9.44 7.27 -1.58
CA TYR A 75 10.52 7.98 -2.25
C TYR A 75 10.26 9.49 -2.38
N PRO A 76 9.17 9.96 -3.02
CA PRO A 76 8.90 11.39 -3.12
C PRO A 76 8.60 12.01 -1.76
N THR A 77 7.93 11.29 -0.85
CA THR A 77 7.60 11.79 0.49
C THR A 77 8.85 12.04 1.32
N LEU A 78 9.80 11.12 1.34
CA LEU A 78 11.04 11.29 2.10
C LEU A 78 11.91 12.40 1.54
N LEU A 79 12.02 12.53 0.22
CA LEU A 79 12.75 13.65 -0.39
C LEU A 79 12.11 15.00 -0.02
N SER A 80 10.80 15.08 -0.07
CA SER A 80 10.07 16.29 0.31
C SER A 80 10.26 16.65 1.78
N LEU A 81 10.15 15.68 2.70
CA LEU A 81 10.42 15.88 4.13
C LEU A 81 11.84 16.43 4.37
N MET A 82 12.82 15.98 3.60
CA MET A 82 14.21 16.45 3.68
C MET A 82 14.47 17.78 2.96
N GLY A 83 13.47 18.43 2.38
CA GLY A 83 13.61 19.66 1.60
C GLY A 83 14.29 19.45 0.24
N MET A 84 14.25 18.25 -0.29
CA MET A 84 14.86 17.84 -1.57
C MET A 84 13.81 17.62 -2.67
N GLU A 85 12.66 18.24 -2.55
CA GLU A 85 11.52 18.05 -3.46
C GLU A 85 11.86 18.33 -4.93
N ALA A 86 12.72 19.32 -5.18
CA ALA A 86 13.20 19.64 -6.54
C ALA A 86 14.02 18.50 -7.19
N GLN A 87 14.43 17.49 -6.42
CA GLN A 87 15.16 16.33 -6.91
C GLN A 87 14.25 15.14 -7.24
N ILE A 88 12.94 15.25 -7.02
CA ILE A 88 11.98 14.23 -7.40
C ILE A 88 11.88 14.20 -8.93
N PRO A 89 12.25 13.09 -9.59
CA PRO A 89 12.16 13.00 -11.04
C PRO A 89 10.72 13.14 -11.54
N ALA A 90 10.52 13.80 -12.68
CA ALA A 90 9.20 13.94 -13.30
C ALA A 90 8.55 12.60 -13.73
N SER A 91 9.34 11.52 -13.77
CA SER A 91 8.84 10.16 -14.02
C SER A 91 8.18 9.50 -12.82
N VAL A 92 8.28 10.09 -11.62
CA VAL A 92 7.60 9.59 -10.42
C VAL A 92 6.10 9.90 -10.54
N GLN A 93 5.29 8.85 -10.50
CA GLN A 93 3.82 8.91 -10.70
C GLN A 93 3.04 8.64 -9.41
N THR A 94 3.69 8.72 -8.25
CA THR A 94 3.12 8.42 -6.95
C THR A 94 2.89 9.69 -6.13
N HIS A 95 2.21 9.57 -4.99
CA HIS A 95 1.88 10.72 -4.16
C HIS A 95 3.08 11.17 -3.32
N ASN A 96 3.23 12.48 -3.17
CA ASN A 96 4.13 13.09 -2.22
C ASN A 96 3.33 13.57 -1.01
N TRP A 97 3.42 12.86 0.10
CA TRP A 97 2.74 13.17 1.34
C TRP A 97 3.59 14.02 2.31
N GLY A 98 4.81 14.37 1.94
CA GLY A 98 5.72 15.15 2.79
C GLY A 98 5.10 16.44 3.35
N PRO A 99 4.50 17.31 2.53
CA PRO A 99 3.86 18.54 3.03
C PRO A 99 2.72 18.27 4.02
N LEU A 100 1.96 17.17 3.81
CA LEU A 100 0.87 16.79 4.68
C LEU A 100 1.38 16.29 6.05
N LEU A 101 2.46 15.50 6.05
CA LEU A 101 3.04 14.92 7.26
C LEU A 101 3.67 15.97 8.19
N LEU A 102 4.02 17.15 7.67
CA LEU A 102 4.55 18.28 8.45
C LEU A 102 3.48 19.07 9.20
N ASN A 103 2.19 18.84 8.92
CA ASN A 103 1.10 19.52 9.60
C ASN A 103 0.93 18.99 11.03
N GLU A 104 0.49 19.86 11.96
CA GLU A 104 0.21 19.46 13.36
C GLU A 104 -0.87 18.39 13.44
N GLU A 105 -1.84 18.43 12.55
CA GLU A 105 -2.89 17.44 12.42
C GLU A 105 -3.01 17.03 10.94
N ILE A 106 -2.86 15.74 10.66
CA ILE A 106 -3.00 15.20 9.31
C ILE A 106 -4.48 15.06 8.99
N GLN A 107 -4.96 15.90 8.08
CA GLN A 107 -6.29 15.75 7.48
C GLN A 107 -6.12 14.98 6.16
N THR A 108 -6.53 13.71 6.16
CA THR A 108 -6.42 12.86 4.97
C THR A 108 -7.27 13.41 3.84
N PRO A 109 -6.67 13.84 2.72
CA PRO A 109 -7.42 14.39 1.61
C PRO A 109 -8.22 13.29 0.87
N GLU A 110 -9.30 13.69 0.18
CA GLU A 110 -10.19 12.74 -0.50
C GLU A 110 -9.44 11.92 -1.57
N GLU A 111 -8.50 12.53 -2.28
CA GLU A 111 -7.65 11.86 -3.28
C GLU A 111 -6.79 10.72 -2.70
N ALA A 112 -6.46 10.77 -1.41
CA ALA A 112 -5.72 9.69 -0.75
C ALA A 112 -6.54 8.39 -0.61
N PHE A 113 -7.87 8.49 -0.72
CA PHE A 113 -8.74 7.32 -0.67
C PHE A 113 -8.99 6.67 -2.04
N GLN A 114 -8.32 7.14 -3.08
CA GLN A 114 -8.39 6.49 -4.38
C GLN A 114 -7.88 5.05 -4.29
N PRO A 115 -8.49 4.13 -5.05
CA PRO A 115 -8.07 2.73 -5.04
C PRO A 115 -6.61 2.57 -5.46
N TYR A 116 -5.84 1.82 -4.70
CA TYR A 116 -4.50 1.40 -5.10
C TYR A 116 -4.57 0.12 -5.93
N TYR A 117 -3.98 0.17 -7.11
CA TYR A 117 -3.74 -1.01 -7.93
C TYR A 117 -2.57 -1.82 -7.38
N PHE A 118 -2.68 -3.14 -7.44
CA PHE A 118 -1.58 -4.04 -7.17
C PHE A 118 -1.60 -5.27 -8.09
N CYS A 119 -0.45 -5.85 -8.27
CA CYS A 119 -0.22 -7.00 -9.10
C CYS A 119 0.57 -8.06 -8.31
N VAL A 120 0.10 -9.29 -8.35
CA VAL A 120 0.83 -10.48 -7.85
C VAL A 120 1.02 -11.40 -9.05
N PRO A 121 2.13 -11.27 -9.80
CA PRO A 121 2.35 -12.06 -11.00
C PRO A 121 2.67 -13.53 -10.63
N SER A 122 2.17 -14.46 -11.45
CA SER A 122 2.65 -15.84 -11.49
C SER A 122 3.68 -16.01 -12.61
N ASP A 123 3.39 -15.43 -13.76
CA ASP A 123 4.28 -15.30 -14.92
C ASP A 123 3.92 -14.04 -15.73
N SER A 124 4.41 -13.91 -16.95
CA SER A 124 4.11 -12.76 -17.81
C SER A 124 2.66 -12.70 -18.31
N THR A 125 1.90 -13.78 -18.20
CA THR A 125 0.56 -13.93 -18.77
C THR A 125 -0.50 -14.39 -17.77
N SER A 126 -0.11 -14.76 -16.56
CA SER A 126 -1.00 -15.21 -15.49
C SER A 126 -0.72 -14.51 -14.16
N GLY A 127 -1.57 -14.72 -13.19
CA GLY A 127 -1.43 -14.19 -11.84
C GLY A 127 -2.67 -13.45 -11.37
N ARG A 128 -2.49 -12.64 -10.34
CA ARG A 128 -3.58 -11.93 -9.68
C ARG A 128 -3.42 -10.43 -9.91
N ARG A 129 -4.56 -9.77 -10.18
CA ARG A 129 -4.66 -8.32 -10.26
C ARG A 129 -5.72 -7.86 -9.30
N GLY A 130 -5.46 -6.76 -8.62
CA GLY A 130 -6.41 -6.29 -7.65
C GLY A 130 -6.32 -4.80 -7.38
N ILE A 131 -7.31 -4.31 -6.66
CA ILE A 131 -7.34 -2.96 -6.12
C ILE A 131 -7.64 -3.02 -4.63
N ARG A 132 -7.04 -2.09 -3.93
CA ARG A 132 -7.26 -1.87 -2.51
C ARG A 132 -7.82 -0.48 -2.32
N THR A 133 -9.02 -0.41 -1.79
CA THR A 133 -9.69 0.84 -1.40
C THR A 133 -9.52 1.09 0.10
N ALA A 134 -10.06 2.19 0.60
CA ALA A 134 -10.11 2.45 2.04
C ALA A 134 -10.79 1.30 2.82
N ARG A 135 -11.78 0.63 2.21
CA ARG A 135 -12.57 -0.42 2.87
C ARG A 135 -12.35 -1.82 2.29
N TYR A 136 -12.27 -1.96 0.98
CA TYR A 136 -12.31 -3.25 0.31
C TYR A 136 -10.98 -3.62 -0.33
N THR A 137 -10.68 -4.91 -0.34
CA THR A 137 -9.70 -5.54 -1.22
C THR A 137 -10.45 -6.40 -2.22
N TYR A 138 -10.33 -6.08 -3.50
CA TYR A 138 -10.88 -6.84 -4.61
C TYR A 138 -9.75 -7.43 -5.44
N VAL A 139 -9.83 -8.72 -5.74
CA VAL A 139 -8.80 -9.45 -6.50
C VAL A 139 -9.47 -10.34 -7.52
N THR A 140 -8.89 -10.39 -8.71
CA THR A 140 -9.22 -11.40 -9.71
C THR A 140 -7.95 -12.15 -10.09
N GLU A 141 -8.06 -13.47 -10.20
CA GLU A 141 -7.04 -14.34 -10.77
C GLU A 141 -7.32 -14.53 -12.24
N VAL A 142 -6.26 -14.51 -13.03
CA VAL A 142 -6.32 -14.74 -14.46
C VAL A 142 -5.37 -15.86 -14.81
N GLU A 143 -5.91 -16.91 -15.42
CA GLU A 143 -5.17 -18.06 -15.92
C GLU A 143 -5.71 -18.40 -17.32
N GLU A 144 -4.80 -18.70 -18.26
CA GLU A 144 -5.13 -19.06 -19.65
C GLU A 144 -6.12 -18.10 -20.35
N GLY A 145 -6.08 -16.82 -19.95
CA GLY A 145 -6.90 -15.78 -20.56
C GLY A 145 -8.33 -15.64 -20.00
N GLN A 146 -8.64 -16.33 -18.90
CA GLN A 146 -9.92 -16.23 -18.22
C GLN A 146 -9.73 -15.89 -16.74
N PRO A 147 -10.58 -15.04 -16.15
CA PRO A 147 -10.67 -14.91 -14.72
C PRO A 147 -11.08 -16.26 -14.12
N THR A 148 -10.23 -16.85 -13.29
CA THR A 148 -10.47 -18.18 -12.71
C THR A 148 -11.03 -18.09 -11.30
N HIS A 149 -10.74 -17.00 -10.60
CA HIS A 149 -11.21 -16.80 -9.24
C HIS A 149 -11.33 -15.32 -8.88
N VAL A 150 -12.28 -15.02 -8.00
CA VAL A 150 -12.52 -13.66 -7.49
C VAL A 150 -12.58 -13.65 -5.98
N TRP A 151 -11.89 -12.69 -5.37
CA TRP A 151 -11.95 -12.42 -3.94
C TRP A 151 -12.41 -10.99 -3.68
N LEU A 152 -13.26 -10.84 -2.68
CA LEU A 152 -13.69 -9.56 -2.14
C LEU A 152 -13.70 -9.62 -0.62
N TYR A 153 -12.94 -8.74 0.01
CA TYR A 153 -12.85 -8.66 1.47
C TYR A 153 -13.20 -7.27 1.98
N ASP A 154 -13.98 -7.21 3.06
CA ASP A 154 -14.28 -5.97 3.79
C ASP A 154 -13.27 -5.78 4.93
N ARG A 155 -12.23 -5.01 4.70
CA ARG A 155 -11.13 -4.82 5.64
C ARG A 155 -11.52 -4.15 6.96
N LEU A 156 -12.65 -3.44 7.00
CA LEU A 156 -13.14 -2.83 8.24
C LEU A 156 -13.81 -3.86 9.16
N HIS A 157 -14.59 -4.78 8.61
CA HIS A 157 -15.35 -5.77 9.38
C HIS A 157 -14.66 -7.14 9.43
N ASP A 158 -13.77 -7.41 8.51
CA ASP A 158 -12.97 -8.62 8.41
C ASP A 158 -11.50 -8.27 8.12
N PRO A 159 -10.79 -7.67 9.09
CA PRO A 159 -9.39 -7.27 8.91
C PRO A 159 -8.44 -8.43 8.65
N SER A 160 -8.83 -9.64 9.01
CA SER A 160 -8.09 -10.88 8.74
C SER A 160 -8.44 -11.53 7.41
N GLN A 161 -9.38 -10.97 6.64
CA GLN A 161 -9.78 -11.44 5.31
C GLN A 161 -10.16 -12.93 5.27
N LEU A 162 -10.94 -13.38 6.24
CA LEU A 162 -11.37 -14.78 6.36
C LEU A 162 -12.64 -15.11 5.57
N HIS A 163 -13.44 -14.08 5.21
CA HIS A 163 -14.74 -14.23 4.59
C HIS A 163 -14.75 -13.59 3.19
N ASN A 164 -14.64 -14.41 2.15
CA ASN A 164 -14.77 -13.94 0.78
C ASN A 164 -16.24 -13.57 0.48
N LEU A 165 -16.47 -12.29 0.16
CA LEU A 165 -17.80 -11.73 -0.12
C LEU A 165 -18.16 -11.75 -1.61
N ALA A 166 -17.31 -12.28 -2.50
CA ALA A 166 -17.50 -12.18 -3.95
C ALA A 166 -18.85 -12.74 -4.42
N GLU A 167 -19.28 -13.88 -3.91
CA GLU A 167 -20.55 -14.50 -4.27
C GLU A 167 -21.77 -13.76 -3.70
N SER A 168 -21.63 -13.17 -2.50
CA SER A 168 -22.72 -12.47 -1.81
C SER A 168 -22.89 -11.02 -2.25
N GLN A 169 -21.87 -10.41 -2.89
CA GLN A 169 -21.81 -9.00 -3.28
C GLN A 169 -21.48 -8.80 -4.77
N PRO A 170 -22.22 -9.41 -5.72
CA PRO A 170 -21.87 -9.38 -7.14
C PRO A 170 -21.85 -7.97 -7.71
N ALA A 171 -22.81 -7.11 -7.35
CA ALA A 171 -22.86 -5.74 -7.85
C ALA A 171 -21.66 -4.90 -7.40
N LEU A 172 -21.14 -5.13 -6.18
CA LEU A 172 -19.92 -4.49 -5.69
C LEU A 172 -18.70 -5.02 -6.45
N CYS A 173 -18.61 -6.33 -6.67
CA CYS A 173 -17.56 -6.93 -7.50
C CYS A 173 -17.53 -6.31 -8.91
N ASP A 174 -18.68 -6.14 -9.56
CA ASP A 174 -18.77 -5.51 -10.88
C ASP A 174 -18.30 -4.06 -10.87
N SER A 175 -18.62 -3.32 -9.82
CA SER A 175 -18.13 -1.94 -9.65
C SER A 175 -16.62 -1.89 -9.51
N LEU A 176 -16.05 -2.71 -8.62
CA LEU A 176 -14.61 -2.76 -8.36
C LEU A 176 -13.84 -3.34 -9.56
N LYS A 177 -14.42 -4.28 -10.30
CA LYS A 177 -13.87 -4.78 -11.57
C LYS A 177 -13.72 -3.66 -12.59
N ARG A 178 -14.72 -2.77 -12.73
CA ARG A 178 -14.59 -1.61 -13.63
C ARG A 178 -13.45 -0.67 -13.21
N THR A 179 -13.31 -0.41 -11.92
CA THR A 179 -12.19 0.38 -11.40
C THR A 179 -10.85 -0.30 -11.69
N LEU A 180 -10.75 -1.62 -11.48
CA LEU A 180 -9.55 -2.38 -11.82
C LEU A 180 -9.24 -2.30 -13.32
N SER A 181 -10.26 -2.46 -14.19
CA SER A 181 -10.06 -2.38 -15.64
C SER A 181 -9.50 -1.03 -16.06
N SER A 182 -9.97 0.08 -15.47
CA SER A 182 -9.42 1.41 -15.72
C SER A 182 -7.93 1.53 -15.30
N TRP A 183 -7.55 0.92 -14.19
CA TRP A 183 -6.14 0.87 -13.77
C TRP A 183 -5.28 0.04 -14.71
N LEU A 184 -5.77 -1.12 -15.19
CA LEU A 184 -5.06 -1.96 -16.14
C LEU A 184 -4.81 -1.23 -17.47
N GLU A 185 -5.81 -0.47 -17.94
CA GLU A 185 -5.67 0.36 -19.13
C GLU A 185 -4.62 1.47 -18.93
N GLN A 186 -4.69 2.20 -17.84
CA GLN A 186 -3.75 3.30 -17.53
C GLN A 186 -2.31 2.81 -17.36
N THR A 187 -2.12 1.63 -16.78
CA THR A 187 -0.80 1.05 -16.54
C THR A 187 -0.31 0.17 -17.71
N HIS A 188 -1.09 0.06 -18.77
CA HIS A 188 -0.82 -0.81 -19.92
C HIS A 188 -0.56 -2.27 -19.50
N ASP A 189 -1.26 -2.74 -18.46
CA ASP A 189 -1.13 -4.12 -18.00
C ASP A 189 -1.72 -5.08 -19.05
N PRO A 190 -0.97 -6.11 -19.51
CA PRO A 190 -1.43 -7.03 -20.54
C PRO A 190 -2.69 -7.82 -20.17
N PHE A 191 -3.10 -7.84 -18.90
CA PHE A 191 -4.33 -8.48 -18.44
C PHE A 191 -5.61 -7.69 -18.73
N GLU A 192 -5.52 -6.44 -19.14
CA GLU A 192 -6.68 -5.64 -19.52
C GLU A 192 -7.62 -6.40 -20.49
N LYS A 193 -7.04 -7.10 -21.46
CA LYS A 193 -7.78 -7.90 -22.45
C LYS A 193 -8.68 -9.01 -21.87
N TYR A 194 -8.37 -9.48 -20.66
CA TYR A 194 -9.11 -10.56 -20.00
C TYR A 194 -10.26 -10.07 -19.11
N LEU A 195 -10.24 -8.78 -18.75
CA LEU A 195 -11.30 -8.18 -17.93
C LEU A 195 -12.31 -7.38 -18.77
N LYS A 196 -12.04 -7.17 -20.05
CA LYS A 196 -13.01 -6.57 -20.99
C LYS A 196 -14.20 -7.53 -21.16
N PRO A 197 -15.43 -6.98 -21.26
CA PRO A 197 -16.63 -7.79 -21.49
C PRO A 197 -16.58 -8.51 -22.83
#